data_c62abbc86a4482e463dc0b826aa2370d
#
_entry.id   c62abbc86a4482e463dc0b826aa2370d
#
_cell.length_a   1.000
_cell.length_b   1.000
_cell.length_c   1.000
_cell.angle_alpha   90.00
_cell.angle_beta   90.00
_cell.angle_gamma   90.00
#
_symmetry.space_group_name_H-M   'P 1'
#
loop_
_entity.id
_entity.type
_entity.pdbx_description
1 polymer ?
#
loop_
_entity_poly.entity_id
_entity_poly.type
_entity_poly.pdbx_seq_one_letter_code
_entity_poly.pdbx_strand_id
1 'polypeptide(L)'
;MDLPAPHKRKRSASPPPPPAPPSAAPIDLSLLEALEKSQQNAIETLDLKTIKKLALSFERRLNANTAARLKYPDNPDKFADSELELHDELQKLKILAGAPELYPDLVSLGTVNSITGLLNHDNTDIAIDAVTLLQDLTDADVVEDNDESAQVLVDALIENNAVELLVQNLARLNDSDPDESAAIYNTLSTIENLIEVKPSVSELVCEKTKLLKWLQARIKIREFDSNKQYASEILAILLQNSVANQKRFGQMNGVDTLLQAVAMYKSKDPKMGDEEEMVENFFDSLCCLLMPLENKERFVKAEGVELMIIIMNQKKFCYGSAIRALDFAMTNYPPACERFIDVMGLKTAFPAFMGKIPVSKKNKKRRYKEELEERLVSLIASLFGGILRGSRRERLLSKFVENEYEKIDRLMELYMRYSDRVKAETERINQLELEDLEIDEEEKYNRKLDSGLYTLQLIAVILGHLWTSEHSGMRARIELLLKQQKLSRKDVKDILQEYHDNIGDLDGPEEKERAQSKISRFISALS
;
A
#
# COMPACT_ATOMS: atom_id res chain seq x y z
N MET A 1 11.38 7.44 -4.74
CA MET A 1 10.96 6.04 -5.00
C MET A 1 9.51 5.95 -4.60
N ASP A 2 8.62 6.20 -5.54
CA ASP A 2 7.20 6.12 -5.25
C ASP A 2 6.80 4.65 -5.11
N LEU A 3 6.26 4.32 -3.95
CA LEU A 3 5.49 3.09 -3.78
C LEU A 3 4.26 3.21 -4.70
N PRO A 4 3.89 2.18 -5.46
CA PRO A 4 2.66 2.23 -6.21
C PRO A 4 1.52 2.53 -5.22
N ALA A 5 0.67 3.50 -5.59
CA ALA A 5 -0.53 3.82 -4.84
C ALA A 5 -1.34 2.52 -4.59
N PRO A 6 -1.97 2.38 -3.43
CA PRO A 6 -2.79 1.21 -3.15
C PRO A 6 -3.80 1.02 -4.28
N HIS A 7 -3.87 -0.21 -4.78
CA HIS A 7 -4.82 -0.52 -5.82
C HIS A 7 -6.22 -0.30 -5.27
N LYS A 8 -6.92 0.74 -5.74
CA LYS A 8 -8.34 0.93 -5.43
C LYS A 8 -9.06 -0.38 -5.70
N ARG A 9 -9.69 -0.91 -4.68
CA ARG A 9 -10.49 -2.12 -4.73
C ARG A 9 -11.56 -1.93 -5.80
N LYS A 10 -11.47 -2.64 -6.93
CA LYS A 10 -12.66 -2.83 -7.74
C LYS A 10 -13.59 -3.70 -6.91
N ARG A 11 -14.65 -3.12 -6.37
CA ARG A 11 -15.70 -3.86 -5.67
C ARG A 11 -16.03 -5.10 -6.50
N SER A 12 -15.94 -6.28 -5.90
CA SER A 12 -16.42 -7.51 -6.52
C SER A 12 -17.90 -7.32 -6.79
N ALA A 13 -18.30 -7.50 -8.03
CA ALA A 13 -19.70 -7.54 -8.38
C ALA A 13 -20.40 -8.56 -7.47
N SER A 14 -21.52 -8.17 -6.89
CA SER A 14 -22.41 -9.03 -6.13
C SER A 14 -22.61 -10.37 -6.83
N PRO A 15 -22.72 -11.48 -6.10
CA PRO A 15 -22.95 -12.79 -6.71
C PRO A 15 -24.18 -12.74 -7.61
N PRO A 16 -24.18 -13.45 -8.73
CA PRO A 16 -25.34 -13.47 -9.63
C PRO A 16 -26.57 -13.96 -8.89
N PRO A 17 -27.74 -13.34 -9.10
CA PRO A 17 -28.97 -13.76 -8.46
C PRO A 17 -29.32 -15.21 -8.83
N PRO A 18 -29.98 -15.95 -7.94
CA PRO A 18 -30.40 -17.31 -8.21
C PRO A 18 -31.36 -17.36 -9.43
N PRO A 19 -31.43 -18.48 -10.16
CA PRO A 19 -32.26 -18.60 -11.34
C PRO A 19 -33.73 -18.39 -10.99
N ALA A 20 -34.40 -17.59 -11.82
CA ALA A 20 -35.79 -17.24 -11.66
C ALA A 20 -36.71 -18.47 -11.72
N PRO A 21 -37.77 -18.53 -10.91
CA PRO A 21 -38.81 -19.54 -11.01
C PRO A 21 -39.68 -19.31 -12.29
N PRO A 22 -40.34 -20.35 -12.82
CA PRO A 22 -41.03 -20.25 -14.10
C PRO A 22 -42.28 -19.39 -13.99
N SER A 23 -42.46 -18.58 -15.03
CA SER A 23 -43.65 -17.90 -15.55
C SER A 23 -44.80 -17.66 -14.55
N ALA A 24 -44.88 -16.45 -14.04
CA ALA A 24 -46.07 -15.89 -13.40
C ALA A 24 -46.86 -15.03 -14.41
N ALA A 25 -48.17 -14.98 -14.20
CA ALA A 25 -49.19 -14.29 -14.99
C ALA A 25 -48.89 -12.81 -15.30
N PRO A 26 -49.52 -12.17 -16.29
CA PRO A 26 -49.23 -10.81 -16.69
C PRO A 26 -49.44 -9.83 -15.49
N ILE A 27 -48.37 -9.15 -15.14
CA ILE A 27 -48.37 -8.13 -14.09
C ILE A 27 -49.22 -6.96 -14.57
N ASP A 28 -50.19 -6.55 -13.76
CA ASP A 28 -51.07 -5.41 -14.01
C ASP A 28 -50.23 -4.13 -13.97
N LEU A 29 -49.99 -3.55 -15.14
CA LEU A 29 -49.22 -2.33 -15.34
C LEU A 29 -49.78 -1.13 -14.52
N SER A 30 -51.08 -1.15 -14.23
CA SER A 30 -51.73 -0.11 -13.41
C SER A 30 -51.29 -0.17 -11.93
N LEU A 31 -50.95 -1.37 -11.44
CA LEU A 31 -50.43 -1.55 -10.07
C LEU A 31 -48.95 -1.13 -9.95
N LEU A 32 -48.18 -1.35 -11.03
CA LEU A 32 -46.80 -0.88 -11.13
C LEU A 32 -46.75 0.65 -11.19
N GLU A 33 -47.57 1.30 -12.00
CA GLU A 33 -47.67 2.75 -12.07
C GLU A 33 -48.19 3.38 -10.75
N ALA A 34 -49.08 2.69 -10.04
CA ALA A 34 -49.53 3.12 -8.70
C ALA A 34 -48.43 2.98 -7.63
N LEU A 35 -47.63 1.90 -7.72
CA LEU A 35 -46.46 1.69 -6.83
C LEU A 35 -45.33 2.70 -7.13
N GLU A 36 -45.03 2.97 -8.39
CA GLU A 36 -44.06 3.98 -8.80
C GLU A 36 -44.51 5.39 -8.40
N LYS A 37 -45.79 5.71 -8.55
CA LYS A 37 -46.35 7.00 -8.03
C LYS A 37 -46.36 7.07 -6.50
N SER A 38 -46.59 5.98 -5.80
CA SER A 38 -46.49 5.96 -4.34
C SER A 38 -45.06 6.07 -3.83
N GLN A 39 -44.09 5.51 -4.55
CA GLN A 39 -42.65 5.69 -4.26
C GLN A 39 -42.16 7.09 -4.66
N GLN A 40 -42.64 7.67 -5.77
CA GLN A 40 -42.31 9.06 -6.14
C GLN A 40 -42.90 10.12 -5.20
N ASN A 41 -43.98 9.80 -4.47
CA ASN A 41 -44.56 10.70 -3.46
C ASN A 41 -43.97 10.49 -2.05
N ALA A 42 -43.06 9.54 -1.88
CA ALA A 42 -42.39 9.21 -0.61
C ALA A 42 -40.88 9.50 -0.59
N ILE A 43 -40.37 10.30 -1.53
CA ILE A 43 -39.08 10.95 -1.35
C ILE A 43 -39.37 12.16 -0.44
N GLU A 44 -39.50 11.91 0.88
CA GLU A 44 -39.29 12.96 1.86
C GLU A 44 -37.85 13.44 1.62
N THR A 45 -37.72 14.62 1.03
CA THR A 45 -36.42 15.28 0.93
C THR A 45 -35.89 15.39 2.34
N LEU A 46 -34.73 14.74 2.60
CA LEU A 46 -34.02 14.90 3.87
C LEU A 46 -33.72 16.38 4.05
N ASP A 47 -34.40 17.00 5.00
CA ASP A 47 -34.20 18.39 5.36
C ASP A 47 -33.74 18.52 6.82
N LEU A 48 -33.25 19.66 7.20
CA LEU A 48 -32.81 19.97 8.56
C LEU A 48 -33.88 19.65 9.63
N LYS A 49 -35.16 19.78 9.29
CA LYS A 49 -36.28 19.48 10.21
C LYS A 49 -36.41 17.96 10.44
N THR A 50 -36.24 17.18 9.39
CA THR A 50 -36.26 15.70 9.45
C THR A 50 -35.08 15.19 10.29
N ILE A 51 -33.87 15.74 10.08
CA ILE A 51 -32.69 15.38 10.88
C ILE A 51 -32.89 15.72 12.35
N LYS A 52 -33.38 16.92 12.68
CA LYS A 52 -33.68 17.29 14.08
C LYS A 52 -34.68 16.33 14.71
N LYS A 53 -35.70 15.89 13.97
CA LYS A 53 -36.68 14.92 14.46
C LYS A 53 -36.06 13.54 14.72
N LEU A 54 -35.22 13.05 13.78
CA LEU A 54 -34.51 11.79 13.94
C LEU A 54 -33.53 11.82 15.12
N ALA A 55 -32.71 12.87 15.22
CA ALA A 55 -31.76 13.07 16.31
C ALA A 55 -32.47 13.13 17.67
N LEU A 56 -33.56 13.88 17.80
CA LEU A 56 -34.33 13.95 19.06
C LEU A 56 -35.00 12.62 19.41
N SER A 57 -35.48 11.84 18.43
CA SER A 57 -36.04 10.52 18.65
C SER A 57 -34.96 9.56 19.16
N PHE A 58 -33.81 9.52 18.51
CA PHE A 58 -32.66 8.73 18.89
C PHE A 58 -32.17 9.07 20.33
N GLU A 59 -31.95 10.35 20.63
CA GLU A 59 -31.50 10.78 21.96
C GLU A 59 -32.51 10.40 23.05
N ARG A 60 -33.80 10.46 22.77
CA ARG A 60 -34.84 10.03 23.71
C ARG A 60 -34.73 8.52 24.00
N ARG A 61 -34.54 7.68 22.99
CA ARG A 61 -34.41 6.22 23.15
C ARG A 61 -33.11 5.86 23.84
N LEU A 62 -32.01 6.51 23.50
CA LEU A 62 -30.73 6.36 24.18
C LEU A 62 -30.82 6.66 25.67
N ASN A 63 -31.44 7.80 26.02
CA ASN A 63 -31.64 8.19 27.43
C ASN A 63 -32.57 7.20 28.17
N ALA A 64 -33.62 6.71 27.50
CA ALA A 64 -34.53 5.72 28.06
C ALA A 64 -33.82 4.39 28.34
N ASN A 65 -33.00 3.91 27.40
CA ASN A 65 -32.19 2.69 27.58
C ASN A 65 -31.18 2.87 28.72
N THR A 66 -30.43 3.95 28.73
CA THR A 66 -29.46 4.27 29.79
C THR A 66 -30.13 4.28 31.17
N ALA A 67 -31.29 4.93 31.30
CA ALA A 67 -32.04 4.98 32.55
C ALA A 67 -32.57 3.60 32.97
N ALA A 68 -33.05 2.79 32.03
CA ALA A 68 -33.53 1.44 32.29
C ALA A 68 -32.39 0.51 32.77
N ARG A 69 -31.23 0.57 32.13
CA ARG A 69 -30.04 -0.22 32.54
C ARG A 69 -29.51 0.20 33.90
N LEU A 70 -29.44 1.47 34.20
CA LEU A 70 -29.03 1.98 35.52
C LEU A 70 -30.01 1.56 36.62
N LYS A 71 -31.31 1.49 36.30
CA LYS A 71 -32.34 1.11 37.27
C LYS A 71 -32.38 -0.40 37.54
N TYR A 72 -32.04 -1.22 36.54
CA TYR A 72 -32.16 -2.67 36.60
C TYR A 72 -30.87 -3.38 36.15
N PRO A 73 -29.69 -3.10 36.74
CA PRO A 73 -28.40 -3.56 36.22
C PRO A 73 -28.28 -5.09 36.13
N ASP A 74 -28.95 -5.82 37.04
CA ASP A 74 -28.87 -7.29 37.12
C ASP A 74 -30.09 -7.97 36.45
N ASN A 75 -30.93 -7.25 35.69
CA ASN A 75 -32.20 -7.75 35.17
C ASN A 75 -32.38 -7.39 33.68
N PRO A 76 -31.67 -8.09 32.75
CA PRO A 76 -31.70 -7.80 31.32
C PRO A 76 -33.10 -7.72 30.70
N ASP A 77 -34.04 -8.58 31.14
CA ASP A 77 -35.43 -8.60 30.67
C ASP A 77 -36.16 -7.26 30.87
N LYS A 78 -35.69 -6.42 31.82
CA LYS A 78 -36.32 -5.13 32.13
C LYS A 78 -35.90 -3.99 31.20
N PHE A 79 -34.83 -4.17 30.47
CA PHE A 79 -34.37 -3.16 29.51
C PHE A 79 -34.27 -3.69 28.05
N ALA A 80 -34.57 -4.97 27.81
CA ALA A 80 -34.54 -5.57 26.49
C ALA A 80 -35.41 -4.81 25.46
N ASP A 81 -36.62 -4.42 25.81
CA ASP A 81 -37.50 -3.64 24.94
C ASP A 81 -36.87 -2.29 24.57
N SER A 82 -36.17 -1.65 25.50
CA SER A 82 -35.49 -0.37 25.24
C SER A 82 -34.26 -0.50 24.36
N GLU A 83 -33.60 -1.67 24.38
CA GLU A 83 -32.49 -1.98 23.43
C GLU A 83 -33.02 -2.20 22.02
N LEU A 84 -34.14 -2.92 21.89
CA LEU A 84 -34.80 -3.10 20.58
C LEU A 84 -35.26 -1.75 19.99
N GLU A 85 -35.86 -0.88 20.82
CA GLU A 85 -36.23 0.47 20.37
C GLU A 85 -35.03 1.32 19.97
N LEU A 86 -33.87 1.18 20.65
CA LEU A 86 -32.64 1.86 20.31
C LEU A 86 -32.04 1.33 19.01
N HIS A 87 -32.06 0.01 18.80
CA HIS A 87 -31.71 -0.62 17.53
C HIS A 87 -32.52 -0.03 16.37
N ASP A 88 -33.84 0.00 16.50
CA ASP A 88 -34.73 0.57 15.48
C ASP A 88 -34.41 2.02 15.13
N GLU A 89 -34.03 2.83 16.12
CA GLU A 89 -33.64 4.23 15.87
C GLU A 89 -32.30 4.32 15.15
N LEU A 90 -31.30 3.47 15.50
CA LEU A 90 -30.03 3.42 14.78
C LEU A 90 -30.22 3.03 13.31
N GLN A 91 -31.13 2.08 13.02
CA GLN A 91 -31.45 1.71 11.63
C GLN A 91 -32.09 2.90 10.86
N LYS A 92 -32.90 3.73 11.52
CA LYS A 92 -33.49 4.92 10.89
C LYS A 92 -32.43 5.98 10.57
N LEU A 93 -31.39 6.11 11.41
CA LEU A 93 -30.31 7.06 11.18
C LEU A 93 -29.48 6.76 9.93
N LYS A 94 -29.48 5.52 9.43
CA LYS A 94 -28.74 5.14 8.20
C LYS A 94 -29.18 5.93 6.96
N ILE A 95 -30.41 6.48 6.95
CA ILE A 95 -30.87 7.34 5.86
C ILE A 95 -29.98 8.58 5.69
N LEU A 96 -29.28 9.02 6.75
CA LEU A 96 -28.37 10.17 6.72
C LEU A 96 -27.18 9.97 5.76
N ALA A 97 -26.80 8.75 5.46
CA ALA A 97 -25.78 8.44 4.46
C ALA A 97 -26.20 8.93 3.04
N GLY A 98 -27.49 9.07 2.79
CA GLY A 98 -28.00 9.63 1.53
C GLY A 98 -28.00 11.17 1.44
N ALA A 99 -27.53 11.89 2.48
CA ALA A 99 -27.52 13.35 2.53
C ALA A 99 -26.28 13.88 3.28
N PRO A 100 -25.07 13.63 2.75
CA PRO A 100 -23.82 14.04 3.42
C PRO A 100 -23.68 15.56 3.59
N GLU A 101 -24.34 16.36 2.78
CA GLU A 101 -24.40 17.82 2.92
C GLU A 101 -24.99 18.28 4.27
N LEU A 102 -25.71 17.40 4.98
CA LEU A 102 -26.34 17.68 6.26
C LEU A 102 -25.48 17.21 7.48
N TYR A 103 -24.28 16.67 7.24
CA TYR A 103 -23.37 16.26 8.33
C TYR A 103 -22.96 17.39 9.28
N PRO A 104 -22.73 18.65 8.82
CA PRO A 104 -22.50 19.76 9.73
C PRO A 104 -23.65 20.01 10.71
N ASP A 105 -24.90 19.83 10.25
CA ASP A 105 -26.08 19.94 11.12
C ASP A 105 -26.14 18.79 12.13
N LEU A 106 -25.85 17.56 11.71
CA LEU A 106 -25.79 16.39 12.60
C LEU A 106 -24.74 16.58 13.71
N VAL A 107 -23.57 17.10 13.35
CA VAL A 107 -22.49 17.42 14.29
C VAL A 107 -22.94 18.51 15.26
N SER A 108 -23.58 19.59 14.77
CA SER A 108 -24.06 20.69 15.62
C SER A 108 -25.12 20.28 16.64
N LEU A 109 -25.88 19.23 16.36
CA LEU A 109 -26.88 18.66 17.26
C LEU A 109 -26.25 17.80 18.39
N GLY A 110 -24.94 17.49 18.31
CA GLY A 110 -24.24 16.63 19.27
C GLY A 110 -24.53 15.14 19.11
N THR A 111 -25.32 14.74 18.12
CA THR A 111 -25.74 13.35 17.88
C THR A 111 -24.56 12.43 17.54
N VAL A 112 -23.52 12.97 16.88
CA VAL A 112 -22.28 12.23 16.57
C VAL A 112 -21.61 11.75 17.85
N ASN A 113 -21.55 12.56 18.90
CA ASN A 113 -21.01 12.16 20.21
C ASN A 113 -21.80 10.99 20.83
N SER A 114 -23.13 11.06 20.75
CA SER A 114 -24.02 10.01 21.28
C SER A 114 -23.85 8.68 20.53
N ILE A 115 -23.75 8.73 19.18
CA ILE A 115 -23.50 7.54 18.35
C ILE A 115 -22.13 6.95 18.68
N THR A 116 -21.10 7.77 18.75
CA THR A 116 -19.74 7.36 19.11
C THR A 116 -19.70 6.69 20.49
N GLY A 117 -20.43 7.23 21.47
CA GLY A 117 -20.55 6.64 22.82
C GLY A 117 -21.10 5.22 22.82
N LEU A 118 -21.96 4.87 21.87
CA LEU A 118 -22.53 3.51 21.75
C LEU A 118 -21.51 2.45 21.33
N LEU A 119 -20.36 2.82 20.78
CA LEU A 119 -19.26 1.88 20.50
C LEU A 119 -18.78 1.16 21.77
N ASN A 120 -18.99 1.72 22.93
CA ASN A 120 -18.67 1.12 24.23
C ASN A 120 -19.90 0.58 24.97
N HIS A 121 -21.01 0.37 24.27
CA HIS A 121 -22.23 -0.18 24.87
C HIS A 121 -22.01 -1.62 25.34
N ASP A 122 -22.57 -2.00 26.48
CA ASP A 122 -22.40 -3.35 27.04
C ASP A 122 -23.03 -4.43 26.15
N ASN A 123 -24.18 -4.15 25.55
CA ASN A 123 -24.77 -5.00 24.54
C ASN A 123 -23.97 -4.84 23.23
N THR A 124 -23.34 -5.94 22.78
CA THR A 124 -22.51 -5.98 21.59
C THR A 124 -23.31 -5.65 20.32
N ASP A 125 -24.59 -6.06 20.23
CA ASP A 125 -25.44 -5.81 19.06
C ASP A 125 -25.64 -4.32 18.84
N ILE A 126 -25.87 -3.54 19.90
CA ILE A 126 -25.99 -2.07 19.81
C ILE A 126 -24.66 -1.42 19.38
N ALA A 127 -23.53 -1.94 19.88
CA ALA A 127 -22.22 -1.46 19.44
C ALA A 127 -21.93 -1.79 17.97
N ILE A 128 -22.38 -2.95 17.49
CA ILE A 128 -22.31 -3.37 16.08
C ILE A 128 -23.16 -2.45 15.20
N ASP A 129 -24.37 -2.11 15.63
CA ASP A 129 -25.21 -1.14 14.92
C ASP A 129 -24.55 0.23 14.78
N ALA A 130 -23.91 0.70 15.85
CA ALA A 130 -23.18 1.97 15.83
C ALA A 130 -21.99 1.91 14.86
N VAL A 131 -21.22 0.82 14.83
CA VAL A 131 -20.13 0.61 13.86
C VAL A 131 -20.66 0.63 12.43
N THR A 132 -21.74 -0.09 12.18
CA THR A 132 -22.34 -0.17 10.85
C THR A 132 -22.84 1.20 10.38
N LEU A 133 -23.48 1.95 11.28
CA LEU A 133 -23.91 3.33 10.98
C LEU A 133 -22.72 4.23 10.67
N LEU A 134 -21.64 4.16 11.44
CA LEU A 134 -20.44 4.96 11.17
C LEU A 134 -19.77 4.59 9.84
N GLN A 135 -19.77 3.31 9.49
CA GLN A 135 -19.26 2.86 8.19
C GLN A 135 -20.12 3.40 7.05
N ASP A 136 -21.47 3.33 7.17
CA ASP A 136 -22.40 3.87 6.18
C ASP A 136 -22.22 5.39 5.99
N LEU A 137 -22.01 6.16 7.08
CA LEU A 137 -21.85 7.60 7.04
C LEU A 137 -20.49 8.06 6.50
N THR A 138 -19.46 7.22 6.58
CA THR A 138 -18.09 7.56 6.16
C THR A 138 -17.69 6.87 4.86
N ASP A 139 -18.59 6.09 4.23
CA ASP A 139 -18.30 5.37 3.00
C ASP A 139 -17.81 6.32 1.91
N ALA A 140 -16.73 5.95 1.24
CA ALA A 140 -16.08 6.77 0.23
C ALA A 140 -17.03 7.19 -0.90
N ASP A 141 -17.92 6.27 -1.35
CA ASP A 141 -18.92 6.58 -2.39
C ASP A 141 -19.94 7.63 -1.93
N VAL A 142 -20.19 7.74 -0.61
CA VAL A 142 -21.11 8.72 -0.02
C VAL A 142 -20.48 10.11 0.07
N VAL A 143 -19.19 10.17 0.39
CA VAL A 143 -18.49 11.43 0.68
C VAL A 143 -17.71 12.01 -0.51
N GLU A 144 -17.54 11.27 -1.62
CA GLU A 144 -16.70 11.65 -2.78
C GLU A 144 -17.03 13.07 -3.32
N ASP A 145 -18.31 13.45 -3.37
CA ASP A 145 -18.75 14.75 -3.87
C ASP A 145 -18.96 15.82 -2.77
N ASN A 146 -18.63 15.50 -1.50
CA ASN A 146 -18.94 16.32 -0.32
C ASN A 146 -17.76 16.47 0.66
N ASP A 147 -16.57 16.71 0.14
CA ASP A 147 -15.31 16.79 0.91
C ASP A 147 -15.40 17.63 2.18
N GLU A 148 -16.00 18.83 2.12
CA GLU A 148 -16.10 19.73 3.28
C GLU A 148 -16.99 19.14 4.38
N SER A 149 -18.11 18.53 4.02
CA SER A 149 -19.05 17.91 4.97
C SER A 149 -18.47 16.63 5.58
N ALA A 150 -17.76 15.84 4.76
CA ALA A 150 -17.03 14.66 5.20
C ALA A 150 -15.94 15.05 6.22
N GLN A 151 -15.17 16.08 5.94
CA GLN A 151 -14.14 16.59 6.85
C GLN A 151 -14.73 17.01 8.21
N VAL A 152 -15.87 17.71 8.22
CA VAL A 152 -16.57 18.13 9.45
C VAL A 152 -17.00 16.91 10.27
N LEU A 153 -17.55 15.87 9.62
CA LEU A 153 -17.93 14.62 10.30
C LEU A 153 -16.70 13.91 10.89
N VAL A 154 -15.65 13.74 10.08
CA VAL A 154 -14.41 13.05 10.51
C VAL A 154 -13.73 13.80 11.65
N ASP A 155 -13.67 15.12 11.60
CA ASP A 155 -13.12 15.93 12.70
C ASP A 155 -13.93 15.74 13.99
N ALA A 156 -15.26 15.75 13.91
CA ALA A 156 -16.13 15.49 15.05
C ALA A 156 -15.96 14.09 15.62
N LEU A 157 -15.80 13.06 14.77
CA LEU A 157 -15.54 11.69 15.21
C LEU A 157 -14.21 11.59 15.96
N ILE A 158 -13.15 12.24 15.46
CA ILE A 158 -11.84 12.26 16.11
C ILE A 158 -11.91 12.98 17.47
N GLU A 159 -12.55 14.12 17.53
CA GLU A 159 -12.74 14.89 18.77
C GLU A 159 -13.51 14.10 19.85
N ASN A 160 -14.43 13.24 19.42
CA ASN A 160 -15.21 12.36 20.31
C ASN A 160 -14.52 11.00 20.56
N ASN A 161 -13.22 10.84 20.27
CA ASN A 161 -12.43 9.63 20.47
C ASN A 161 -12.99 8.38 19.77
N ALA A 162 -13.63 8.55 18.60
CA ALA A 162 -14.22 7.43 17.86
C ALA A 162 -13.19 6.38 17.51
N VAL A 163 -11.97 6.77 17.15
CA VAL A 163 -10.88 5.87 16.78
C VAL A 163 -10.49 4.94 17.92
N GLU A 164 -10.36 5.48 19.15
CA GLU A 164 -10.05 4.72 20.34
C GLU A 164 -11.19 3.75 20.69
N LEU A 165 -12.43 4.20 20.60
CA LEU A 165 -13.62 3.39 20.90
C LEU A 165 -13.83 2.28 19.86
N LEU A 166 -13.62 2.56 18.57
CA LEU A 166 -13.64 1.57 17.50
C LEU A 166 -12.64 0.43 17.77
N VAL A 167 -11.39 0.76 18.13
CA VAL A 167 -10.37 -0.25 18.41
C VAL A 167 -10.65 -1.00 19.72
N GLN A 168 -11.23 -0.34 20.73
CA GLN A 168 -11.66 -1.01 21.95
C GLN A 168 -12.81 -1.99 21.68
N ASN A 169 -13.79 -1.59 20.88
CA ASN A 169 -14.87 -2.48 20.45
C ASN A 169 -14.34 -3.66 19.61
N LEU A 170 -13.46 -3.40 18.66
CA LEU A 170 -12.82 -4.42 17.81
C LEU A 170 -12.15 -5.53 18.66
N ALA A 171 -11.54 -5.17 19.78
CA ALA A 171 -10.83 -6.13 20.65
C ALA A 171 -11.74 -7.12 21.39
N ARG A 172 -13.04 -6.86 21.47
CA ARG A 172 -14.02 -7.72 22.15
C ARG A 172 -14.86 -8.57 21.20
N LEU A 173 -14.76 -8.32 19.87
CA LEU A 173 -15.51 -9.05 18.85
C LEU A 173 -14.90 -10.42 18.58
N ASN A 174 -15.76 -11.41 18.34
CA ASN A 174 -15.40 -12.78 18.03
C ASN A 174 -15.68 -13.09 16.55
N ASP A 175 -14.63 -13.33 15.79
CA ASP A 175 -14.69 -13.60 14.36
C ASP A 175 -15.40 -14.92 13.96
N SER A 176 -15.71 -15.77 14.95
CA SER A 176 -16.50 -17.00 14.73
C SER A 176 -18.00 -16.74 14.67
N ASP A 177 -18.46 -15.60 15.14
CA ASP A 177 -19.85 -15.16 15.02
C ASP A 177 -20.02 -14.35 13.73
N PRO A 178 -21.02 -14.64 12.87
CA PRO A 178 -21.18 -13.96 11.60
C PRO A 178 -21.42 -12.45 11.71
N ASP A 179 -22.20 -12.01 12.70
CA ASP A 179 -22.55 -10.60 12.88
C ASP A 179 -21.36 -9.83 13.46
N GLU A 180 -20.64 -10.43 14.42
CA GLU A 180 -19.40 -9.85 14.95
C GLU A 180 -18.28 -9.85 13.91
N SER A 181 -18.19 -10.87 13.05
CA SER A 181 -17.25 -10.92 11.92
C SER A 181 -17.54 -9.80 10.91
N ALA A 182 -18.80 -9.53 10.61
CA ALA A 182 -19.19 -8.40 9.78
C ALA A 182 -18.83 -7.05 10.43
N ALA A 183 -19.00 -6.95 11.77
CA ALA A 183 -18.63 -5.75 12.52
C ALA A 183 -17.11 -5.51 12.55
N ILE A 184 -16.30 -6.58 12.59
CA ILE A 184 -14.83 -6.47 12.40
C ILE A 184 -14.53 -5.83 11.06
N TYR A 185 -15.14 -6.33 9.98
CA TYR A 185 -14.98 -5.77 8.63
C TYR A 185 -15.38 -4.29 8.59
N ASN A 186 -16.57 -3.95 9.10
CA ASN A 186 -17.07 -2.57 9.11
C ASN A 186 -16.18 -1.64 9.95
N THR A 187 -15.61 -2.13 11.06
CA THR A 187 -14.66 -1.35 11.88
C THR A 187 -13.40 -1.01 11.09
N LEU A 188 -12.83 -1.98 10.37
CA LEU A 188 -11.65 -1.77 9.53
C LEU A 188 -11.96 -0.81 8.38
N SER A 189 -13.13 -0.96 7.75
CA SER A 189 -13.61 -0.06 6.70
C SER A 189 -13.80 1.37 7.20
N THR A 190 -14.39 1.55 8.37
CA THR A 190 -14.52 2.88 8.98
C THR A 190 -13.16 3.53 9.20
N ILE A 191 -12.17 2.77 9.72
CA ILE A 191 -10.81 3.30 9.93
C ILE A 191 -10.16 3.69 8.59
N GLU A 192 -10.32 2.89 7.55
CA GLU A 192 -9.85 3.21 6.19
C GLU A 192 -10.47 4.50 5.66
N ASN A 193 -11.80 4.61 5.73
CA ASN A 193 -12.53 5.79 5.29
C ASN A 193 -12.08 7.06 6.04
N LEU A 194 -11.86 6.97 7.36
CA LEU A 194 -11.33 8.09 8.15
C LEU A 194 -9.92 8.51 7.69
N ILE A 195 -9.06 7.55 7.33
CA ILE A 195 -7.70 7.81 6.82
C ILE A 195 -7.76 8.43 5.41
N GLU A 196 -8.70 8.01 4.57
CA GLU A 196 -8.86 8.56 3.21
C GLU A 196 -9.23 10.04 3.27
N VAL A 197 -10.19 10.42 4.11
CA VAL A 197 -10.59 11.82 4.33
C VAL A 197 -9.50 12.62 5.05
N LYS A 198 -8.84 12.02 6.07
CA LYS A 198 -7.84 12.70 6.89
C LYS A 198 -6.61 11.80 7.13
N PRO A 199 -5.59 11.87 6.27
CA PRO A 199 -4.42 10.98 6.32
C PRO A 199 -3.68 10.96 7.68
N SER A 200 -3.75 12.03 8.47
CA SER A 200 -3.13 12.09 9.81
C SER A 200 -3.73 11.10 10.82
N VAL A 201 -4.92 10.57 10.55
CA VAL A 201 -5.56 9.52 11.36
C VAL A 201 -4.72 8.24 11.38
N SER A 202 -3.97 7.96 10.32
CA SER A 202 -3.07 6.80 10.24
C SER A 202 -2.04 6.77 11.39
N GLU A 203 -1.42 7.90 11.71
CA GLU A 203 -0.48 7.97 12.84
C GLU A 203 -1.21 8.03 14.18
N LEU A 204 -2.32 8.77 14.24
CA LEU A 204 -3.13 8.92 15.44
C LEU A 204 -3.62 7.56 15.97
N VAL A 205 -4.20 6.72 15.10
CA VAL A 205 -4.73 5.40 15.49
C VAL A 205 -3.62 4.47 15.98
N CYS A 206 -2.46 4.51 15.33
CA CYS A 206 -1.32 3.68 15.73
C CYS A 206 -0.66 4.15 17.05
N GLU A 207 -0.71 5.45 17.33
CA GLU A 207 -0.13 6.02 18.54
C GLU A 207 -1.04 5.81 19.77
N LYS A 208 -2.33 6.11 19.63
CA LYS A 208 -3.26 6.14 20.75
C LYS A 208 -3.93 4.80 21.04
N THR A 209 -3.85 3.84 20.11
CA THR A 209 -4.60 2.59 20.24
C THR A 209 -3.72 1.33 20.16
N LYS A 210 -4.33 0.18 20.30
CA LYS A 210 -3.69 -1.13 20.12
C LYS A 210 -3.95 -1.74 18.75
N LEU A 211 -4.33 -0.95 17.74
CA LEU A 211 -4.69 -1.46 16.42
C LEU A 211 -3.53 -2.26 15.79
N LEU A 212 -2.30 -1.75 15.80
CA LEU A 212 -1.15 -2.48 15.26
C LEU A 212 -0.94 -3.84 15.95
N LYS A 213 -1.22 -3.93 17.26
CA LYS A 213 -1.13 -5.20 18.00
C LYS A 213 -2.23 -6.16 17.59
N TRP A 214 -3.44 -5.67 17.39
CA TRP A 214 -4.57 -6.47 16.91
C TRP A 214 -4.30 -6.99 15.49
N LEU A 215 -3.88 -6.12 14.56
CA LEU A 215 -3.51 -6.50 13.19
C LEU A 215 -2.39 -7.53 13.17
N GLN A 216 -1.35 -7.35 14.00
CA GLN A 216 -0.27 -8.31 14.13
C GLN A 216 -0.75 -9.69 14.59
N ALA A 217 -1.65 -9.74 15.54
CA ALA A 217 -2.25 -10.99 16.02
C ALA A 217 -3.08 -11.65 14.92
N ARG A 218 -3.85 -10.86 14.17
CA ARG A 218 -4.70 -11.34 13.08
C ARG A 218 -3.90 -11.94 11.92
N ILE A 219 -2.80 -11.32 11.53
CA ILE A 219 -1.89 -11.81 10.49
C ILE A 219 -1.25 -13.15 10.86
N LYS A 220 -0.99 -13.40 12.15
CA LYS A 220 -0.38 -14.65 12.63
C LYS A 220 -1.29 -15.88 12.54
N ILE A 221 -2.59 -15.70 12.39
CA ILE A 221 -3.54 -16.80 12.18
C ILE A 221 -3.18 -17.49 10.84
N ARG A 222 -3.16 -18.83 10.83
CA ARG A 222 -2.72 -19.58 9.64
C ARG A 222 -3.79 -19.65 8.55
N GLU A 223 -5.03 -19.77 8.98
CA GLU A 223 -6.18 -19.89 8.10
C GLU A 223 -6.40 -18.58 7.35
N PHE A 224 -6.84 -18.71 6.10
CA PHE A 224 -7.27 -17.59 5.28
C PHE A 224 -8.76 -17.30 5.55
N ASP A 225 -9.09 -16.04 5.73
CA ASP A 225 -10.45 -15.51 5.72
C ASP A 225 -10.43 -14.04 5.26
N SER A 226 -11.61 -13.47 4.97
CA SER A 226 -11.74 -12.12 4.43
C SER A 226 -11.29 -11.03 5.41
N ASN A 227 -11.53 -11.19 6.72
CA ASN A 227 -11.07 -10.22 7.72
C ASN A 227 -9.55 -10.21 7.86
N LYS A 228 -8.88 -11.37 7.68
CA LYS A 228 -7.43 -11.41 7.63
C LYS A 228 -6.87 -10.73 6.38
N GLN A 229 -7.52 -10.94 5.23
CA GLN A 229 -7.15 -10.24 4.00
C GLN A 229 -7.29 -8.73 4.21
N TYR A 230 -8.42 -8.27 4.75
CA TYR A 230 -8.65 -6.85 4.98
C TYR A 230 -7.70 -6.27 6.06
N ALA A 231 -7.41 -7.03 7.12
CA ALA A 231 -6.40 -6.63 8.10
C ALA A 231 -5.00 -6.45 7.48
N SER A 232 -4.64 -7.25 6.45
CA SER A 232 -3.38 -7.08 5.71
C SER A 232 -3.35 -5.79 4.89
N GLU A 233 -4.49 -5.41 4.30
CA GLU A 233 -4.67 -4.17 3.54
C GLU A 233 -4.55 -2.95 4.46
N ILE A 234 -5.29 -2.94 5.57
CA ILE A 234 -5.20 -1.87 6.58
C ILE A 234 -3.77 -1.72 7.10
N LEU A 235 -3.06 -2.82 7.35
CA LEU A 235 -1.66 -2.74 7.77
C LEU A 235 -0.79 -2.06 6.70
N ALA A 236 -0.97 -2.40 5.43
CA ALA A 236 -0.23 -1.76 4.33
C ALA A 236 -0.52 -0.26 4.25
N ILE A 237 -1.79 0.15 4.37
CA ILE A 237 -2.22 1.55 4.40
C ILE A 237 -1.56 2.30 5.57
N LEU A 238 -1.59 1.74 6.79
CA LEU A 238 -1.02 2.36 7.99
C LEU A 238 0.51 2.52 7.93
N LEU A 239 1.21 1.63 7.24
CA LEU A 239 2.67 1.68 7.09
C LEU A 239 3.12 2.53 5.90
N GLN A 240 2.25 2.74 4.92
CA GLN A 240 2.54 3.61 3.79
C GLN A 240 2.71 5.05 4.27
N ASN A 241 3.72 5.75 3.79
CA ASN A 241 3.96 7.17 4.04
C ASN A 241 4.13 7.59 5.52
N SER A 242 4.24 6.66 6.48
CA SER A 242 4.47 6.97 7.89
C SER A 242 5.70 6.27 8.47
N VAL A 243 6.78 7.00 8.56
CA VAL A 243 8.03 6.52 9.20
C VAL A 243 7.78 6.20 10.68
N ALA A 244 6.91 6.95 11.35
CA ALA A 244 6.57 6.72 12.76
C ALA A 244 5.91 5.34 12.95
N ASN A 245 4.93 5.00 12.12
CA ASN A 245 4.25 3.70 12.15
C ASN A 245 5.20 2.55 11.76
N GLN A 246 6.06 2.76 10.74
CA GLN A 246 7.07 1.79 10.33
C GLN A 246 8.03 1.44 11.48
N LYS A 247 8.53 2.45 12.20
CA LYS A 247 9.40 2.26 13.36
C LYS A 247 8.66 1.57 14.51
N ARG A 248 7.44 2.02 14.82
CA ARG A 248 6.60 1.45 15.89
C ARG A 248 6.29 -0.03 15.64
N PHE A 249 5.86 -0.38 14.43
CA PHE A 249 5.58 -1.78 14.09
C PHE A 249 6.85 -2.64 14.06
N GLY A 250 7.98 -2.09 13.60
CA GLY A 250 9.29 -2.75 13.67
C GLY A 250 9.71 -3.08 15.11
N GLN A 251 9.48 -2.17 16.06
CA GLN A 251 9.76 -2.37 17.50
C GLN A 251 8.88 -3.46 18.12
N MET A 252 7.70 -3.70 17.54
CA MET A 252 6.76 -4.75 17.95
C MET A 252 7.06 -6.12 17.31
N ASN A 253 8.25 -6.36 16.78
CA ASN A 253 8.62 -7.54 16.00
C ASN A 253 7.78 -7.70 14.71
N GLY A 254 7.37 -6.61 14.09
CA GLY A 254 6.58 -6.61 12.84
C GLY A 254 7.34 -7.24 11.68
N VAL A 255 8.67 -7.05 11.60
CA VAL A 255 9.52 -7.68 10.58
C VAL A 255 9.42 -9.20 10.65
N ASP A 256 9.62 -9.80 11.84
CA ASP A 256 9.49 -11.24 12.03
C ASP A 256 8.08 -11.74 11.70
N THR A 257 7.06 -10.99 12.09
CA THR A 257 5.66 -11.34 11.81
C THR A 257 5.41 -11.43 10.30
N LEU A 258 5.83 -10.43 9.54
CA LEU A 258 5.65 -10.43 8.08
C LEU A 258 6.52 -11.49 7.40
N LEU A 259 7.76 -11.69 7.85
CA LEU A 259 8.61 -12.78 7.33
C LEU A 259 7.97 -14.15 7.55
N GLN A 260 7.37 -14.40 8.72
CA GLN A 260 6.64 -15.64 9.00
C GLN A 260 5.38 -15.78 8.11
N ALA A 261 4.64 -14.69 7.88
CA ALA A 261 3.47 -14.70 7.02
C ALA A 261 3.83 -15.04 5.56
N VAL A 262 4.85 -14.38 4.98
CA VAL A 262 5.28 -14.66 3.61
C VAL A 262 5.99 -16.02 3.46
N ALA A 263 6.64 -16.51 4.52
CA ALA A 263 7.30 -17.83 4.52
C ALA A 263 6.32 -18.99 4.30
N MET A 264 5.04 -18.81 4.62
CA MET A 264 3.98 -19.79 4.34
C MET A 264 3.79 -20.01 2.84
N TYR A 265 4.12 -19.00 2.04
CA TYR A 265 3.98 -19.00 0.57
C TYR A 265 5.32 -19.19 -0.17
N LYS A 266 6.40 -19.52 0.53
CA LYS A 266 7.73 -19.69 -0.09
C LYS A 266 7.78 -20.76 -1.19
N SER A 267 6.97 -21.81 -1.07
CA SER A 267 6.90 -22.92 -2.04
C SER A 267 5.48 -23.28 -2.47
N LYS A 268 4.49 -22.53 -2.03
CA LYS A 268 3.07 -22.73 -2.30
C LYS A 268 2.50 -21.45 -2.90
N ASP A 269 1.77 -21.56 -4.00
CA ASP A 269 1.03 -20.43 -4.54
C ASP A 269 -0.25 -20.20 -3.72
N PRO A 270 -0.66 -18.92 -3.48
CA PRO A 270 -1.94 -18.62 -2.89
C PRO A 270 -3.08 -19.05 -3.83
N LYS A 271 -4.27 -19.21 -3.28
CA LYS A 271 -5.47 -19.34 -4.09
C LYS A 271 -5.73 -18.02 -4.84
N MET A 272 -6.39 -18.12 -5.98
CA MET A 272 -6.67 -16.92 -6.80
C MET A 272 -7.61 -15.94 -6.06
N GLY A 273 -7.45 -14.66 -6.36
CA GLY A 273 -8.27 -13.58 -5.81
C GLY A 273 -7.75 -13.04 -4.48
N ASP A 274 -8.58 -13.00 -3.47
CA ASP A 274 -8.34 -12.31 -2.19
C ASP A 274 -7.10 -12.85 -1.43
N GLU A 275 -6.78 -14.15 -1.55
CA GLU A 275 -5.55 -14.69 -0.93
C GLU A 275 -4.29 -14.20 -1.65
N GLU A 276 -4.33 -14.01 -2.99
CA GLU A 276 -3.22 -13.38 -3.73
C GLU A 276 -3.01 -11.94 -3.30
N GLU A 277 -4.10 -11.19 -3.14
CA GLU A 277 -4.07 -9.80 -2.68
C GLU A 277 -3.51 -9.69 -1.26
N MET A 278 -3.98 -10.55 -0.35
CA MET A 278 -3.44 -10.60 1.02
C MET A 278 -1.91 -10.83 1.03
N VAL A 279 -1.41 -11.72 0.18
CA VAL A 279 0.04 -11.99 0.11
C VAL A 279 0.80 -10.81 -0.44
N GLU A 280 0.26 -10.11 -1.46
CA GLU A 280 0.87 -8.87 -1.96
C GLU A 280 0.87 -7.78 -0.88
N ASN A 281 -0.21 -7.62 -0.10
CA ASN A 281 -0.29 -6.69 1.03
C ASN A 281 0.78 -6.97 2.10
N PHE A 282 1.10 -8.26 2.35
CA PHE A 282 2.21 -8.60 3.26
C PHE A 282 3.56 -8.14 2.71
N PHE A 283 3.80 -8.26 1.41
CA PHE A 283 5.03 -7.78 0.79
C PHE A 283 5.06 -6.24 0.71
N ASP A 284 3.94 -5.58 0.46
CA ASP A 284 3.84 -4.12 0.48
C ASP A 284 4.14 -3.58 1.88
N SER A 285 3.53 -4.18 2.91
CA SER A 285 3.83 -3.88 4.31
C SER A 285 5.31 -4.10 4.65
N LEU A 286 5.90 -5.20 4.15
CA LEU A 286 7.32 -5.51 4.38
C LEU A 286 8.22 -4.48 3.70
N CYS A 287 7.93 -4.07 2.46
CA CYS A 287 8.68 -3.03 1.75
C CYS A 287 8.61 -1.68 2.48
N CYS A 288 7.42 -1.27 2.93
CA CYS A 288 7.25 -0.05 3.74
C CYS A 288 8.08 -0.15 5.04
N LEU A 289 8.03 -1.32 5.69
CA LEU A 289 8.76 -1.55 6.94
C LEU A 289 10.28 -1.52 6.76
N LEU A 290 10.79 -1.79 5.57
CA LEU A 290 12.21 -1.74 5.23
C LEU A 290 12.72 -0.34 4.86
N MET A 291 11.92 0.72 4.96
CA MET A 291 12.39 2.09 4.76
C MET A 291 13.34 2.55 5.89
N PRO A 292 13.02 2.43 7.20
CA PRO A 292 13.92 2.78 8.28
C PRO A 292 15.10 1.80 8.41
N LEU A 293 16.30 2.32 8.65
CA LEU A 293 17.53 1.52 8.81
C LEU A 293 17.42 0.46 9.91
N GLU A 294 16.80 0.79 11.03
CA GLU A 294 16.63 -0.12 12.17
C GLU A 294 15.86 -1.39 11.77
N ASN A 295 14.93 -1.24 10.86
CA ASN A 295 14.13 -2.36 10.38
C ASN A 295 14.89 -3.21 9.33
N LYS A 296 15.78 -2.60 8.53
CA LYS A 296 16.71 -3.34 7.67
C LYS A 296 17.65 -4.22 8.50
N GLU A 297 18.13 -3.69 9.62
CA GLU A 297 18.94 -4.46 10.57
C GLU A 297 18.15 -5.66 11.12
N ARG A 298 16.89 -5.45 11.55
CA ARG A 298 16.01 -6.53 12.01
C ARG A 298 15.78 -7.59 10.93
N PHE A 299 15.55 -7.14 9.69
CA PHE A 299 15.34 -8.03 8.54
C PHE A 299 16.55 -8.93 8.27
N VAL A 300 17.76 -8.38 8.30
CA VAL A 300 18.99 -9.19 8.13
C VAL A 300 19.19 -10.16 9.29
N LYS A 301 18.95 -9.72 10.54
CA LYS A 301 19.05 -10.58 11.74
C LYS A 301 18.02 -11.72 11.74
N ALA A 302 16.84 -11.48 11.18
CA ALA A 302 15.75 -12.44 11.07
C ALA A 302 15.85 -13.34 9.81
N GLU A 303 17.03 -13.39 9.16
CA GLU A 303 17.28 -14.20 7.96
C GLU A 303 16.35 -13.85 6.78
N GLY A 304 15.89 -12.59 6.71
CA GLY A 304 15.00 -12.13 5.64
C GLY A 304 15.64 -12.19 4.26
N VAL A 305 16.96 -11.94 4.15
CA VAL A 305 17.70 -12.04 2.88
C VAL A 305 17.67 -13.47 2.36
N GLU A 306 17.90 -14.45 3.24
CA GLU A 306 17.87 -15.88 2.93
C GLU A 306 16.49 -16.31 2.48
N LEU A 307 15.45 -15.90 3.21
CA LEU A 307 14.07 -16.24 2.87
C LEU A 307 13.70 -15.72 1.47
N MET A 308 14.05 -14.48 1.15
CA MET A 308 13.76 -13.93 -0.19
C MET A 308 14.50 -14.71 -1.29
N ILE A 309 15.75 -15.09 -1.08
CA ILE A 309 16.51 -15.94 -2.02
C ILE A 309 15.85 -17.32 -2.18
N ILE A 310 15.38 -17.92 -1.09
CA ILE A 310 14.64 -19.19 -1.13
C ILE A 310 13.37 -19.03 -1.98
N ILE A 311 12.58 -17.98 -1.75
CA ILE A 311 11.36 -17.70 -2.53
C ILE A 311 11.68 -17.53 -4.02
N MET A 312 12.72 -16.76 -4.36
CA MET A 312 13.16 -16.60 -5.75
C MET A 312 13.54 -17.94 -6.40
N ASN A 313 14.23 -18.83 -5.66
CA ASN A 313 14.65 -20.15 -6.18
C ASN A 313 13.46 -21.07 -6.44
N GLN A 314 12.34 -20.91 -5.74
CA GLN A 314 11.11 -21.68 -5.98
C GLN A 314 10.37 -21.27 -7.25
N LYS A 315 10.59 -20.04 -7.76
CA LYS A 315 9.99 -19.53 -9.00
C LYS A 315 8.45 -19.56 -9.00
N LYS A 316 7.84 -19.32 -7.85
CA LYS A 316 6.39 -19.32 -7.60
C LYS A 316 5.82 -17.90 -7.62
N PHE A 317 4.56 -17.75 -7.17
CA PHE A 317 3.82 -16.49 -7.14
C PHE A 317 4.63 -15.31 -6.56
N CYS A 318 5.26 -15.51 -5.40
CA CYS A 318 6.00 -14.48 -4.66
C CYS A 318 7.38 -14.12 -5.26
N TYR A 319 7.72 -14.64 -6.45
CA TYR A 319 9.04 -14.42 -7.07
C TYR A 319 9.39 -12.93 -7.22
N GLY A 320 8.49 -12.16 -7.79
CA GLY A 320 8.69 -10.72 -8.04
C GLY A 320 8.69 -9.91 -6.75
N SER A 321 7.77 -10.23 -5.85
CA SER A 321 7.63 -9.55 -4.54
C SER A 321 8.88 -9.78 -3.68
N ALA A 322 9.52 -10.95 -3.77
CA ALA A 322 10.80 -11.22 -3.10
C ALA A 322 11.95 -10.37 -3.67
N ILE A 323 12.01 -10.16 -4.99
CA ILE A 323 12.99 -9.26 -5.61
C ILE A 323 12.76 -7.82 -5.13
N ARG A 324 11.51 -7.38 -5.07
CA ARG A 324 11.13 -6.06 -4.57
C ARG A 324 11.57 -5.87 -3.10
N ALA A 325 11.30 -6.84 -2.23
CA ALA A 325 11.72 -6.79 -0.83
C ALA A 325 13.25 -6.73 -0.67
N LEU A 326 14.01 -7.49 -1.48
CA LEU A 326 15.47 -7.42 -1.49
C LEU A 326 15.99 -6.06 -1.96
N ASP A 327 15.38 -5.47 -2.98
CA ASP A 327 15.72 -4.12 -3.45
C ASP A 327 15.58 -3.09 -2.32
N PHE A 328 14.45 -3.08 -1.61
CA PHE A 328 14.25 -2.21 -0.44
C PHE A 328 15.24 -2.49 0.70
N ALA A 329 15.51 -3.76 1.00
CA ALA A 329 16.42 -4.14 2.08
C ALA A 329 17.88 -3.74 1.80
N MET A 330 18.31 -3.80 0.55
CA MET A 330 19.70 -3.60 0.14
C MET A 330 20.04 -2.14 -0.20
N THR A 331 19.03 -1.33 -0.56
CA THR A 331 19.22 0.09 -0.88
C THR A 331 19.79 0.83 0.33
N ASN A 332 20.94 1.47 0.15
CA ASN A 332 21.70 2.23 1.16
C ASN A 332 22.01 1.45 2.45
N TYR A 333 22.07 0.09 2.36
CA TYR A 333 22.36 -0.74 3.53
C TYR A 333 23.39 -1.84 3.23
N PRO A 334 24.71 -1.56 3.36
CA PRO A 334 25.78 -2.49 3.06
C PRO A 334 25.68 -3.86 3.76
N PRO A 335 25.24 -3.98 5.03
CA PRO A 335 25.14 -5.30 5.68
C PRO A 335 24.19 -6.26 4.97
N ALA A 336 23.08 -5.80 4.38
CA ALA A 336 22.20 -6.64 3.58
C ALA A 336 22.87 -7.06 2.26
N CYS A 337 23.62 -6.15 1.61
CA CYS A 337 24.40 -6.45 0.41
C CYS A 337 25.48 -7.51 0.68
N GLU A 338 26.20 -7.40 1.79
CA GLU A 338 27.19 -8.39 2.22
C GLU A 338 26.54 -9.76 2.49
N ARG A 339 25.44 -9.77 3.25
CA ARG A 339 24.70 -11.00 3.52
C ARG A 339 24.20 -11.66 2.26
N PHE A 340 23.66 -10.88 1.32
CA PHE A 340 23.20 -11.39 0.03
C PHE A 340 24.29 -12.13 -0.76
N ILE A 341 25.53 -11.61 -0.77
CA ILE A 341 26.65 -12.29 -1.42
C ILE A 341 27.05 -13.56 -0.65
N ASP A 342 27.09 -13.50 0.68
CA ASP A 342 27.49 -14.63 1.52
C ASP A 342 26.55 -15.82 1.39
N VAL A 343 25.25 -15.57 1.26
CA VAL A 343 24.21 -16.62 1.09
C VAL A 343 23.92 -16.96 -0.38
N MET A 344 24.87 -16.72 -1.26
CA MET A 344 24.83 -17.12 -2.67
C MET A 344 23.78 -16.39 -3.52
N GLY A 345 23.32 -15.22 -3.11
CA GLY A 345 22.31 -14.41 -3.83
C GLY A 345 22.69 -14.07 -5.26
N LEU A 346 23.98 -13.87 -5.56
CA LEU A 346 24.44 -13.63 -6.93
C LEU A 346 24.06 -14.74 -7.90
N LYS A 347 24.08 -16.00 -7.43
CA LYS A 347 23.72 -17.16 -8.25
C LYS A 347 22.23 -17.17 -8.62
N THR A 348 21.39 -16.53 -7.80
CA THR A 348 19.94 -16.40 -8.02
C THR A 348 19.59 -15.16 -8.82
N ALA A 349 20.20 -14.01 -8.52
CA ALA A 349 19.85 -12.73 -9.16
C ALA A 349 20.36 -12.60 -10.59
N PHE A 350 21.60 -13.06 -10.91
CA PHE A 350 22.17 -12.87 -12.24
C PHE A 350 21.43 -13.62 -13.36
N PRO A 351 20.94 -14.87 -13.18
CA PRO A 351 20.05 -15.48 -14.16
C PRO A 351 18.78 -14.67 -14.43
N ALA A 352 18.19 -14.07 -13.40
CA ALA A 352 17.04 -13.19 -13.53
C ALA A 352 17.38 -11.92 -14.31
N PHE A 353 18.52 -11.28 -14.02
CA PHE A 353 19.05 -10.13 -14.75
C PHE A 353 19.27 -10.45 -16.24
N MET A 354 19.71 -11.66 -16.56
CA MET A 354 19.84 -12.19 -17.94
C MET A 354 18.50 -12.60 -18.56
N GLY A 355 17.36 -12.22 -17.96
CA GLY A 355 16.03 -12.48 -18.49
C GLY A 355 15.47 -13.88 -18.26
N LYS A 356 16.15 -14.73 -17.47
CA LYS A 356 15.66 -16.06 -17.11
C LYS A 356 14.62 -15.99 -15.97
N ILE A 357 13.51 -15.30 -16.24
CA ILE A 357 12.40 -15.08 -15.32
C ILE A 357 11.37 -16.21 -15.49
N PRO A 358 10.75 -16.73 -14.39
CA PRO A 358 9.71 -17.75 -14.50
C PRO A 358 8.53 -17.23 -15.34
N VAL A 359 7.99 -18.10 -16.19
CA VAL A 359 6.83 -17.78 -17.01
C VAL A 359 5.56 -18.20 -16.26
N SER A 360 4.77 -17.25 -15.80
CA SER A 360 3.41 -17.47 -15.28
C SER A 360 2.38 -16.73 -16.15
N LYS A 361 1.09 -17.03 -15.96
CA LYS A 361 0.01 -16.30 -16.66
C LYS A 361 0.06 -14.79 -16.36
N LYS A 362 0.41 -14.39 -15.12
CA LYS A 362 0.62 -12.99 -14.73
C LYS A 362 1.90 -12.39 -15.36
N ASN A 363 2.98 -13.19 -15.46
CA ASN A 363 4.28 -12.73 -15.97
C ASN A 363 4.32 -12.55 -17.50
N LYS A 364 3.24 -12.85 -18.22
CA LYS A 364 3.11 -12.54 -19.65
C LYS A 364 2.94 -11.04 -19.92
N LYS A 365 2.56 -10.25 -18.93
CA LYS A 365 2.41 -8.79 -19.09
C LYS A 365 3.80 -8.16 -19.21
N ARG A 366 4.04 -7.44 -20.31
CA ARG A 366 5.28 -6.69 -20.59
C ARG A 366 5.69 -5.80 -19.40
N ARG A 367 4.74 -5.08 -18.82
CA ARG A 367 4.95 -4.18 -17.67
C ARG A 367 5.57 -4.89 -16.46
N TYR A 368 5.09 -6.08 -16.12
CA TYR A 368 5.64 -6.85 -14.99
C TYR A 368 7.11 -7.26 -15.21
N LYS A 369 7.48 -7.64 -16.45
CA LYS A 369 8.88 -7.98 -16.75
C LYS A 369 9.79 -6.77 -16.68
N GLU A 370 9.31 -5.62 -17.12
CA GLU A 370 10.02 -4.34 -17.06
C GLU A 370 10.25 -3.92 -15.61
N GLU A 371 9.22 -4.02 -14.76
CA GLU A 371 9.35 -3.74 -13.32
C GLU A 371 10.40 -4.64 -12.65
N LEU A 372 10.38 -5.94 -12.91
CA LEU A 372 11.40 -6.85 -12.37
C LEU A 372 12.81 -6.51 -12.87
N GLU A 373 12.94 -6.11 -14.12
CA GLU A 373 14.20 -5.70 -14.71
C GLU A 373 14.76 -4.46 -14.04
N GLU A 374 13.92 -3.45 -13.80
CA GLU A 374 14.27 -2.23 -13.08
C GLU A 374 14.70 -2.52 -11.65
N ARG A 375 13.96 -3.37 -10.93
CA ARG A 375 14.32 -3.81 -9.57
C ARG A 375 15.64 -4.56 -9.53
N LEU A 376 15.93 -5.41 -10.52
CA LEU A 376 17.21 -6.12 -10.60
C LEU A 376 18.38 -5.20 -10.89
N VAL A 377 18.18 -4.18 -11.72
CA VAL A 377 19.20 -3.14 -11.96
C VAL A 377 19.47 -2.37 -10.67
N SER A 378 18.43 -1.96 -9.94
CA SER A 378 18.54 -1.28 -8.64
C SER A 378 19.28 -2.15 -7.61
N LEU A 379 18.94 -3.43 -7.51
CA LEU A 379 19.60 -4.39 -6.64
C LEU A 379 21.10 -4.53 -6.97
N ILE A 380 21.46 -4.62 -8.24
CA ILE A 380 22.88 -4.69 -8.68
C ILE A 380 23.60 -3.36 -8.38
N ALA A 381 22.96 -2.22 -8.59
CA ALA A 381 23.53 -0.92 -8.23
C ALA A 381 23.78 -0.80 -6.73
N SER A 382 22.84 -1.28 -5.91
CA SER A 382 22.97 -1.34 -4.44
C SER A 382 24.13 -2.25 -4.01
N LEU A 383 24.32 -3.41 -4.65
CA LEU A 383 25.48 -4.28 -4.43
C LEU A 383 26.80 -3.54 -4.70
N PHE A 384 26.90 -2.85 -5.83
CA PHE A 384 28.09 -2.07 -6.15
C PHE A 384 28.29 -0.89 -5.18
N GLY A 385 27.22 -0.31 -4.69
CA GLY A 385 27.26 0.78 -3.71
C GLY A 385 27.67 0.32 -2.32
N GLY A 386 27.19 -0.85 -1.89
CA GLY A 386 27.42 -1.39 -0.57
C GLY A 386 28.71 -2.21 -0.43
N ILE A 387 29.20 -2.82 -1.52
CA ILE A 387 30.39 -3.69 -1.52
C ILE A 387 31.55 -2.99 -2.23
N LEU A 388 32.37 -2.30 -1.49
CA LEU A 388 33.42 -1.44 -2.09
C LEU A 388 34.75 -2.17 -2.31
N ARG A 389 35.10 -3.20 -1.51
CA ARG A 389 36.39 -3.90 -1.52
C ARG A 389 36.32 -5.33 -0.96
N GLY A 390 37.40 -6.06 -1.09
CA GLY A 390 37.57 -7.40 -0.51
C GLY A 390 36.96 -8.51 -1.37
N SER A 391 36.98 -9.73 -0.85
CA SER A 391 36.57 -10.94 -1.58
C SER A 391 35.13 -10.92 -2.08
N ARG A 392 34.21 -10.25 -1.38
CA ARG A 392 32.83 -10.07 -1.84
C ARG A 392 32.77 -9.19 -3.09
N ARG A 393 33.59 -8.14 -3.14
CA ARG A 393 33.72 -7.28 -4.32
C ARG A 393 34.24 -8.06 -5.53
N GLU A 394 35.28 -8.88 -5.33
CA GLU A 394 35.82 -9.74 -6.39
C GLU A 394 34.78 -10.74 -6.91
N ARG A 395 34.00 -11.35 -6.02
CA ARG A 395 32.89 -12.25 -6.41
C ARG A 395 31.83 -11.53 -7.23
N LEU A 396 31.51 -10.28 -6.91
CA LEU A 396 30.56 -9.47 -7.68
C LEU A 396 31.13 -9.13 -9.07
N LEU A 397 32.38 -8.64 -9.14
CA LEU A 397 33.07 -8.30 -10.40
C LEU A 397 33.26 -9.52 -11.30
N SER A 398 33.58 -10.69 -10.73
CA SER A 398 33.74 -11.93 -11.50
C SER A 398 32.48 -12.30 -12.29
N LYS A 399 31.29 -11.92 -11.81
CA LYS A 399 30.04 -12.14 -12.56
C LYS A 399 30.01 -11.40 -13.90
N PHE A 400 30.66 -10.25 -13.99
CA PHE A 400 30.72 -9.46 -15.22
C PHE A 400 31.85 -9.90 -16.16
N VAL A 401 32.77 -10.73 -15.69
CA VAL A 401 33.83 -11.35 -16.54
C VAL A 401 33.34 -12.68 -17.13
N GLU A 402 32.45 -13.40 -16.45
CA GLU A 402 31.93 -14.68 -16.90
C GLU A 402 31.36 -14.62 -18.34
N ASN A 403 31.54 -15.70 -19.10
CA ASN A 403 30.98 -15.89 -20.45
C ASN A 403 31.30 -14.71 -21.39
N GLU A 404 32.57 -14.31 -21.49
CA GLU A 404 33.01 -13.26 -22.38
C GLU A 404 32.27 -11.91 -22.19
N TYR A 405 32.02 -11.55 -20.93
CA TYR A 405 31.35 -10.29 -20.53
C TYR A 405 29.87 -10.19 -20.88
N GLU A 406 29.14 -11.31 -21.04
CA GLU A 406 27.71 -11.31 -21.43
C GLU A 406 26.81 -10.40 -20.55
N LYS A 407 27.16 -10.19 -19.26
CA LYS A 407 26.42 -9.30 -18.36
C LYS A 407 26.66 -7.83 -18.68
N ILE A 408 27.83 -7.49 -19.23
CA ILE A 408 28.10 -6.15 -19.74
C ILE A 408 27.29 -5.92 -21.03
N ASP A 409 27.20 -6.94 -21.90
CA ASP A 409 26.38 -6.87 -23.10
C ASP A 409 24.89 -6.62 -22.73
N ARG A 410 24.40 -7.36 -21.75
CA ARG A 410 23.04 -7.19 -21.24
C ARG A 410 22.83 -5.80 -20.63
N LEU A 411 23.78 -5.31 -19.85
CA LEU A 411 23.73 -3.98 -19.27
C LEU A 411 23.67 -2.89 -20.35
N MET A 412 24.44 -3.05 -21.43
CA MET A 412 24.42 -2.12 -22.57
C MET A 412 23.11 -2.20 -23.36
N GLU A 413 22.54 -3.39 -23.54
CA GLU A 413 21.21 -3.55 -24.15
C GLU A 413 20.15 -2.76 -23.36
N LEU A 414 20.18 -2.86 -22.02
CA LEU A 414 19.29 -2.09 -21.16
C LEU A 414 19.54 -0.59 -21.25
N TYR A 415 20.82 -0.18 -21.25
CA TYR A 415 21.20 1.22 -21.43
C TYR A 415 20.57 1.82 -22.69
N MET A 416 20.68 1.14 -23.83
CA MET A 416 20.09 1.59 -25.09
C MET A 416 18.57 1.71 -24.99
N ARG A 417 17.91 0.69 -24.45
CA ARG A 417 16.45 0.66 -24.32
C ARG A 417 15.91 1.82 -23.49
N TYR A 418 16.49 2.06 -22.31
CA TYR A 418 16.05 3.16 -21.44
C TYR A 418 16.48 4.53 -21.99
N SER A 419 17.65 4.62 -22.62
CA SER A 419 18.08 5.85 -23.31
C SER A 419 17.10 6.25 -24.42
N ASP A 420 16.65 5.29 -25.24
CA ASP A 420 15.68 5.57 -26.32
C ASP A 420 14.32 6.01 -25.77
N ARG A 421 13.86 5.43 -24.65
CA ARG A 421 12.62 5.86 -23.97
C ARG A 421 12.71 7.28 -23.44
N VAL A 422 13.80 7.60 -22.73
CA VAL A 422 14.02 8.95 -22.19
C VAL A 422 14.15 9.99 -23.29
N LYS A 423 14.83 9.67 -24.39
CA LYS A 423 14.92 10.54 -25.57
C LYS A 423 13.56 10.80 -26.19
N ALA A 424 12.76 9.74 -26.40
CA ALA A 424 11.41 9.88 -26.95
C ALA A 424 10.51 10.76 -26.06
N GLU A 425 10.60 10.65 -24.74
CA GLU A 425 9.85 11.51 -23.83
C GLU A 425 10.39 12.95 -23.84
N THR A 426 11.69 13.13 -23.91
CA THR A 426 12.30 14.47 -24.05
C THR A 426 11.84 15.16 -25.34
N GLU A 427 11.74 14.42 -26.44
CA GLU A 427 11.19 14.95 -27.70
C GLU A 427 9.72 15.35 -27.58
N ARG A 428 8.90 14.56 -26.85
CA ARG A 428 7.51 14.90 -26.56
C ARG A 428 7.38 16.16 -25.71
N ILE A 429 8.20 16.29 -24.67
CA ILE A 429 8.24 17.49 -23.82
C ILE A 429 8.57 18.72 -24.67
N ASN A 430 9.61 18.64 -25.54
CA ASN A 430 9.99 19.74 -26.44
C ASN A 430 8.88 20.10 -27.44
N GLN A 431 8.09 19.12 -27.91
CA GLN A 431 6.94 19.38 -28.77
C GLN A 431 5.81 20.12 -28.03
N LEU A 432 5.51 19.74 -26.79
CA LEU A 432 4.51 20.41 -25.96
C LEU A 432 4.89 21.87 -25.66
N GLU A 433 6.18 22.15 -25.42
CA GLU A 433 6.69 23.51 -25.26
C GLU A 433 6.53 24.36 -26.53
N LEU A 434 6.69 23.75 -27.71
CA LEU A 434 6.46 24.43 -28.99
C LEU A 434 4.97 24.74 -29.26
N GLU A 435 4.07 24.04 -28.59
CA GLU A 435 2.61 24.26 -28.60
C GLU A 435 2.12 25.26 -27.54
N ASP A 436 3.03 26.06 -26.94
CA ASP A 436 2.78 27.04 -25.88
C ASP A 436 2.19 26.44 -24.57
N LEU A 437 2.43 25.15 -24.31
CA LEU A 437 2.12 24.53 -23.03
C LEU A 437 3.31 24.71 -22.09
N GLU A 438 3.21 25.59 -21.13
CA GLU A 438 4.23 25.76 -20.08
C GLU A 438 4.25 24.52 -19.17
N ILE A 439 5.37 23.78 -19.21
CA ILE A 439 5.65 22.66 -18.31
C ILE A 439 6.84 23.11 -17.45
N ASP A 440 6.69 23.04 -16.12
CA ASP A 440 7.78 23.39 -15.23
C ASP A 440 8.92 22.33 -15.25
N GLU A 441 10.10 22.69 -14.74
CA GLU A 441 11.28 21.82 -14.75
C GLU A 441 11.09 20.56 -13.89
N GLU A 442 10.31 20.64 -12.83
CA GLU A 442 10.01 19.50 -11.94
C GLU A 442 9.12 18.49 -12.68
N GLU A 443 8.07 18.94 -13.35
CA GLU A 443 7.22 18.07 -14.17
C GLU A 443 7.99 17.44 -15.32
N LYS A 444 8.87 18.17 -16.01
CA LYS A 444 9.75 17.63 -17.05
C LYS A 444 10.63 16.51 -16.51
N TYR A 445 11.21 16.72 -15.33
CA TYR A 445 12.05 15.72 -14.69
C TYR A 445 11.24 14.49 -14.27
N ASN A 446 10.06 14.68 -13.67
CA ASN A 446 9.16 13.60 -13.27
C ASN A 446 8.70 12.75 -14.47
N ARG A 447 8.34 13.36 -15.59
CA ARG A 447 8.02 12.65 -16.84
C ARG A 447 9.19 11.81 -17.37
N LYS A 448 10.42 12.32 -17.29
CA LYS A 448 11.61 11.54 -17.64
C LYS A 448 11.81 10.36 -16.68
N LEU A 449 11.59 10.55 -15.39
CA LEU A 449 11.64 9.46 -14.38
C LEU A 449 10.63 8.37 -14.71
N ASP A 450 9.40 8.72 -15.05
CA ASP A 450 8.35 7.78 -15.45
C ASP A 450 8.70 7.02 -16.75
N SER A 451 9.47 7.65 -17.64
CA SER A 451 9.98 7.01 -18.86
C SER A 451 11.15 6.06 -18.61
N GLY A 452 11.70 6.02 -17.39
CA GLY A 452 12.77 5.13 -16.96
C GLY A 452 14.14 5.80 -16.78
N LEU A 453 14.21 7.13 -16.64
CA LEU A 453 15.46 7.87 -16.42
C LEU A 453 16.22 7.34 -15.20
N TYR A 454 15.53 7.06 -14.09
CA TYR A 454 16.18 6.54 -12.88
C TYR A 454 16.90 5.21 -13.15
N THR A 455 16.27 4.29 -13.87
CA THR A 455 16.91 3.02 -14.25
C THR A 455 18.11 3.25 -15.16
N LEU A 456 18.04 4.17 -16.12
CA LEU A 456 19.15 4.55 -16.96
C LEU A 456 20.33 5.12 -16.14
N GLN A 457 20.05 5.97 -15.16
CA GLN A 457 21.04 6.54 -14.23
C GLN A 457 21.72 5.43 -13.41
N LEU A 458 20.97 4.47 -12.88
CA LEU A 458 21.52 3.32 -12.15
C LEU A 458 22.41 2.44 -13.04
N ILE A 459 22.03 2.23 -14.30
CA ILE A 459 22.86 1.52 -15.28
C ILE A 459 24.17 2.28 -15.50
N ALA A 460 24.12 3.61 -15.67
CA ALA A 460 25.31 4.44 -15.80
C ALA A 460 26.21 4.37 -14.56
N VAL A 461 25.65 4.32 -13.35
CA VAL A 461 26.37 4.12 -12.08
C VAL A 461 27.07 2.76 -12.07
N ILE A 462 26.40 1.68 -12.50
CA ILE A 462 27.00 0.34 -12.60
C ILE A 462 28.15 0.37 -13.60
N LEU A 463 27.97 0.98 -14.79
CA LEU A 463 29.03 1.17 -15.78
C LEU A 463 30.22 1.94 -15.20
N GLY A 464 29.99 3.00 -14.41
CA GLY A 464 31.02 3.75 -13.67
C GLY A 464 31.83 2.87 -12.70
N HIS A 465 31.15 1.98 -11.97
CA HIS A 465 31.81 1.01 -11.09
C HIS A 465 32.65 -0.02 -11.85
N LEU A 466 32.16 -0.52 -13.00
CA LEU A 466 32.90 -1.47 -13.85
C LEU A 466 34.08 -0.78 -14.51
N TRP A 467 33.92 0.46 -14.96
CA TRP A 467 34.96 1.26 -15.58
C TRP A 467 36.13 1.56 -14.63
N THR A 468 35.80 1.91 -13.38
CA THR A 468 36.79 2.21 -12.34
C THR A 468 37.41 0.96 -11.69
N SER A 469 36.97 -0.24 -12.09
CA SER A 469 37.58 -1.49 -11.64
C SER A 469 38.96 -1.71 -12.26
N GLU A 470 39.77 -2.57 -11.66
CA GLU A 470 41.10 -2.91 -12.17
C GLU A 470 41.09 -3.82 -13.40
N HIS A 471 39.91 -4.30 -13.84
CA HIS A 471 39.75 -5.23 -14.94
C HIS A 471 39.76 -4.51 -16.31
N SER A 472 40.92 -4.47 -16.98
CA SER A 472 41.07 -3.85 -18.30
C SER A 472 40.14 -4.42 -19.38
N GLY A 473 39.84 -5.71 -19.33
CA GLY A 473 38.90 -6.36 -20.24
C GLY A 473 37.47 -5.85 -20.17
N MET A 474 36.97 -5.48 -18.97
CA MET A 474 35.67 -4.84 -18.84
C MET A 474 35.62 -3.47 -19.49
N ARG A 475 36.65 -2.64 -19.32
CA ARG A 475 36.78 -1.33 -19.99
C ARG A 475 36.78 -1.47 -21.51
N ALA A 476 37.61 -2.39 -22.03
CA ALA A 476 37.68 -2.66 -23.45
C ALA A 476 36.32 -3.11 -24.01
N ARG A 477 35.60 -3.96 -23.30
CA ARG A 477 34.25 -4.41 -23.70
C ARG A 477 33.25 -3.26 -23.73
N ILE A 478 33.20 -2.44 -22.67
CA ILE A 478 32.33 -1.25 -22.59
C ILE A 478 32.63 -0.29 -23.75
N GLU A 479 33.92 0.02 -24.03
CA GLU A 479 34.29 0.90 -25.16
C GLU A 479 33.87 0.34 -26.50
N LEU A 480 34.07 -0.97 -26.70
CA LEU A 480 33.65 -1.64 -27.93
C LEU A 480 32.14 -1.51 -28.15
N LEU A 481 31.34 -1.79 -27.12
CA LEU A 481 29.89 -1.72 -27.21
C LEU A 481 29.38 -0.30 -27.42
N LEU A 482 29.94 0.70 -26.75
CA LEU A 482 29.61 2.12 -26.97
C LEU A 482 29.85 2.50 -28.42
N LYS A 483 31.04 2.17 -28.99
CA LYS A 483 31.38 2.44 -30.40
C LYS A 483 30.42 1.76 -31.37
N GLN A 484 30.02 0.50 -31.10
CA GLN A 484 29.04 -0.23 -31.92
C GLN A 484 27.69 0.48 -32.00
N GLN A 485 27.30 1.12 -30.91
CA GLN A 485 26.05 1.88 -30.79
C GLN A 485 26.17 3.36 -31.17
N LYS A 486 27.35 3.77 -31.75
CA LYS A 486 27.68 5.16 -32.08
C LYS A 486 27.62 6.12 -30.88
N LEU A 487 27.86 5.58 -29.68
CA LEU A 487 27.99 6.32 -28.44
C LEU A 487 29.45 6.49 -28.04
N SER A 488 29.66 7.39 -27.11
CA SER A 488 30.96 7.67 -26.49
C SER A 488 30.84 7.62 -24.96
N ARG A 489 31.98 7.67 -24.29
CA ARG A 489 32.04 7.84 -22.83
C ARG A 489 31.31 9.10 -22.36
N LYS A 490 31.25 10.14 -23.23
CA LYS A 490 30.55 11.38 -22.93
C LYS A 490 29.04 11.15 -22.67
N ASP A 491 28.40 10.27 -23.46
CA ASP A 491 26.97 9.98 -23.30
C ASP A 491 26.67 9.37 -21.91
N VAL A 492 27.54 8.47 -21.43
CA VAL A 492 27.39 7.90 -20.05
C VAL A 492 27.68 8.97 -19.00
N LYS A 493 28.66 9.82 -19.25
CA LYS A 493 29.02 10.92 -18.35
C LYS A 493 27.89 11.94 -18.23
N ASP A 494 27.21 12.29 -19.29
CA ASP A 494 26.10 13.26 -19.28
C ASP A 494 24.92 12.72 -18.43
N ILE A 495 24.62 11.43 -18.52
CA ILE A 495 23.62 10.78 -17.65
C ILE A 495 24.04 10.79 -16.17
N LEU A 496 25.33 10.53 -15.88
CA LEU A 496 25.85 10.60 -14.52
C LEU A 496 25.84 12.01 -13.97
N GLN A 497 26.06 13.04 -14.82
CA GLN A 497 25.98 14.44 -14.42
C GLN A 497 24.53 14.82 -14.08
N GLU A 498 23.55 14.45 -14.89
CA GLU A 498 22.13 14.67 -14.61
C GLU A 498 21.72 13.99 -13.28
N TYR A 499 22.21 12.77 -13.03
CA TYR A 499 21.98 12.08 -11.76
C TYR A 499 22.61 12.83 -10.58
N HIS A 500 23.89 13.23 -10.70
CA HIS A 500 24.62 13.98 -9.68
C HIS A 500 23.89 15.27 -9.27
N ASP A 501 23.39 16.02 -10.26
CA ASP A 501 22.78 17.32 -10.03
C ASP A 501 21.39 17.21 -9.38
N ASN A 502 20.72 16.06 -9.57
CA ASN A 502 19.39 15.78 -9.02
C ASN A 502 19.40 14.87 -7.77
N ILE A 503 20.56 14.61 -7.16
CA ILE A 503 20.61 13.88 -5.88
C ILE A 503 19.95 14.75 -4.79
N GLY A 504 18.84 14.25 -4.22
CA GLY A 504 18.12 14.88 -3.10
C GLY A 504 18.88 14.81 -1.77
N ASP A 505 18.33 15.43 -0.76
CA ASP A 505 18.91 15.54 0.60
C ASP A 505 18.06 14.83 1.68
N LEU A 506 17.15 13.96 1.26
CA LEU A 506 16.24 13.23 2.16
C LEU A 506 16.97 12.45 3.27
N ASP A 507 18.14 11.88 2.95
CA ASP A 507 19.00 11.16 3.91
C ASP A 507 19.97 12.10 4.65
N GLY A 508 19.84 13.41 4.46
CA GLY A 508 20.65 14.46 5.06
C GLY A 508 21.81 14.94 4.15
N PRO A 509 22.36 16.13 4.46
CA PRO A 509 23.34 16.80 3.60
C PRO A 509 24.67 16.03 3.49
N GLU A 510 25.09 15.31 4.53
CA GLU A 510 26.33 14.53 4.51
C GLU A 510 26.23 13.33 3.56
N GLU A 511 25.09 12.64 3.53
CA GLU A 511 24.87 11.50 2.62
C GLU A 511 24.72 11.98 1.17
N LYS A 512 24.09 13.14 0.94
CA LYS A 512 24.06 13.79 -0.36
C LYS A 512 25.48 14.08 -0.87
N GLU A 513 26.32 14.70 -0.07
CA GLU A 513 27.71 15.04 -0.43
C GLU A 513 28.54 13.78 -0.72
N ARG A 514 28.38 12.71 0.08
CA ARG A 514 29.03 11.42 -0.17
C ARG A 514 28.61 10.82 -1.50
N ALA A 515 27.31 10.81 -1.79
CA ALA A 515 26.76 10.30 -3.04
C ALA A 515 27.27 11.12 -4.25
N GLN A 516 27.23 12.45 -4.16
CA GLN A 516 27.76 13.35 -5.20
C GLN A 516 29.25 13.15 -5.43
N SER A 517 30.06 13.06 -4.36
CA SER A 517 31.50 12.80 -4.45
C SER A 517 31.81 11.47 -5.16
N LYS A 518 31.03 10.44 -4.90
CA LYS A 518 31.16 9.13 -5.56
C LYS A 518 30.88 9.23 -7.06
N ILE A 519 29.80 9.90 -7.45
CA ILE A 519 29.43 10.08 -8.86
C ILE A 519 30.45 10.95 -9.58
N SER A 520 30.95 12.03 -8.97
CA SER A 520 32.00 12.89 -9.51
C SER A 520 33.28 12.11 -9.84
N ARG A 521 33.64 11.09 -9.04
CA ARG A 521 34.78 10.21 -9.38
C ARG A 521 34.55 9.38 -10.63
N PHE A 522 33.34 8.90 -10.86
CA PHE A 522 33.01 8.18 -12.10
C PHE A 522 33.04 9.11 -13.31
N ILE A 523 32.48 10.31 -13.19
CA ILE A 523 32.53 11.35 -14.21
C ILE A 523 33.98 11.67 -14.60
N SER A 524 34.85 11.85 -13.60
CA SER A 524 36.28 12.13 -13.83
C SER A 524 37.01 10.95 -14.47
N ALA A 525 36.69 9.70 -14.11
CA ALA A 525 37.31 8.51 -14.67
C ALA A 525 36.89 8.25 -16.14
N LEU A 526 35.71 8.71 -16.53
CA LEU A 526 35.18 8.60 -17.90
C LEU A 526 35.63 9.76 -18.81
N SER A 527 36.23 10.80 -18.26
CA SER A 527 36.82 11.90 -19.03
C SER A 527 38.14 11.49 -19.66
#